data_353e31fef0f9dfc261404650c201aa4d
#
_entry.id   353e31fef0f9dfc261404650c201aa4d
#
_cell.length_a   1.000
_cell.length_b   1.000
_cell.length_c   1.000
_cell.angle_alpha   90.00
_cell.angle_beta   90.00
_cell.angle_gamma   90.00
#
_symmetry.space_group_name_H-M   'P 1'
#
loop_
_entity.id
_entity.type
_entity.pdbx_description
1 polymer ?
#
loop_
_entity_poly.entity_id
_entity_poly.type
_entity_poly.pdbx_seq_one_letter_code
_entity_poly.pdbx_strand_id
1 'polypeptide(L)'
;LNDGKNPFYSYDDFIKFRDHSSPYTHPSVNWCDELMNKNSTTQSYNLNATGGNKYAQYFISVGYVGENGLFKNPGGDAHDTNMTFDRYMISSKVNINITDDLTAKVTLMGRIEEGTQPGGTGNGYDDILSSIYSTPSNAYPVTNPDGSWGGSQSFNNNLLSQTINSGYITDGARDVLGAINLRYDFGKLVKGLSVRMVGSVTSQNRSTTKQTKTSEVFDYTIDKDGNDVYTRYGEKKTQSNSFSSVSTYRQMYGQLAVDYERQFGKHKFKASVLGDT
;
A
#
# COMPACT_ATOMS: atom_id res chain seq x y z
N LEU A 1 -15.29 8.76 40.83
CA LEU A 1 -15.34 8.04 42.09
C LEU A 1 -13.99 8.18 42.74
N ASN A 2 -13.95 8.90 43.85
CA ASN A 2 -12.73 9.33 44.48
C ASN A 2 -12.31 8.24 45.50
N ASP A 3 -11.31 7.43 45.16
CA ASP A 3 -10.76 6.37 46.03
C ASP A 3 -9.98 6.92 47.23
N GLY A 4 -10.24 8.18 47.65
CA GLY A 4 -9.52 8.84 48.74
C GLY A 4 -8.10 9.28 48.40
N LYS A 5 -7.67 9.18 47.09
CA LYS A 5 -6.40 9.68 46.60
C LYS A 5 -6.56 11.10 46.06
N ASN A 6 -5.56 11.94 46.23
CA ASN A 6 -5.55 13.22 45.56
C ASN A 6 -5.59 13.04 44.02
N PRO A 7 -6.41 13.82 43.30
CA PRO A 7 -6.44 13.76 41.85
C PRO A 7 -5.05 14.14 41.27
N PHE A 8 -4.67 13.52 40.19
CA PHE A 8 -3.40 13.78 39.50
C PHE A 8 -3.30 15.24 38.99
N TYR A 9 -4.43 15.77 38.57
CA TYR A 9 -4.56 17.16 38.14
C TYR A 9 -5.35 17.96 39.18
N SER A 10 -4.87 19.19 39.49
CA SER A 10 -5.60 20.15 40.29
C SER A 10 -6.79 20.75 39.54
N TYR A 11 -7.66 21.46 40.21
CA TYR A 11 -8.75 22.22 39.56
C TYR A 11 -8.21 23.31 38.65
N ASP A 12 -7.10 23.96 39.00
CA ASP A 12 -6.43 24.96 38.18
C ASP A 12 -5.88 24.37 36.87
N ASP A 13 -5.25 23.17 36.95
CA ASP A 13 -4.80 22.46 35.77
C ASP A 13 -5.96 22.13 34.84
N PHE A 14 -7.10 21.69 35.40
CA PHE A 14 -8.29 21.40 34.61
C PHE A 14 -8.80 22.63 33.85
N ILE A 15 -8.79 23.82 34.49
CA ILE A 15 -9.17 25.08 33.85
C ILE A 15 -8.22 25.41 32.70
N LYS A 16 -6.91 25.28 32.92
CA LYS A 16 -5.87 25.55 31.89
C LYS A 16 -6.04 24.65 30.65
N PHE A 17 -6.34 23.35 30.85
CA PHE A 17 -6.66 22.44 29.74
C PHE A 17 -7.93 22.87 29.02
N ARG A 18 -9.00 23.23 29.73
CA ARG A 18 -10.29 23.60 29.15
C ARG A 18 -10.20 24.92 28.36
N ASP A 19 -9.55 25.92 28.93
CA ASP A 19 -9.52 27.28 28.40
C ASP A 19 -8.35 27.52 27.45
N HIS A 20 -7.48 26.48 27.26
CA HIS A 20 -6.25 26.55 26.46
C HIS A 20 -5.32 27.72 26.82
N SER A 21 -5.37 28.17 28.09
CA SER A 21 -4.59 29.32 28.56
C SER A 21 -3.09 29.06 28.73
N SER A 22 -2.69 27.80 28.70
CA SER A 22 -1.30 27.36 28.87
C SER A 22 -0.96 26.23 27.89
N PRO A 23 -0.98 26.47 26.58
CA PRO A 23 -0.96 25.42 25.55
C PRO A 23 0.34 24.59 25.53
N TYR A 24 1.41 25.07 26.09
CA TYR A 24 2.69 24.36 26.13
C TYR A 24 2.85 23.48 27.37
N THR A 25 2.40 23.92 28.55
CA THR A 25 2.46 23.15 29.79
C THR A 25 1.20 22.34 30.06
N HIS A 26 0.07 22.73 29.49
CA HIS A 26 -1.24 22.06 29.59
C HIS A 26 -1.81 21.88 28.17
N PRO A 27 -1.17 21.09 27.31
CA PRO A 27 -1.59 20.93 25.93
C PRO A 27 -2.95 20.20 25.85
N SER A 28 -3.73 20.56 24.83
CA SER A 28 -4.97 19.90 24.47
C SER A 28 -5.05 19.78 22.95
N VAL A 29 -4.35 18.78 22.42
CA VAL A 29 -4.14 18.57 20.99
C VAL A 29 -5.15 17.57 20.44
N ASN A 30 -5.88 17.93 19.41
CA ASN A 30 -6.65 16.98 18.61
C ASN A 30 -5.74 16.43 17.52
N TRP A 31 -5.12 15.29 17.78
CA TRP A 31 -4.17 14.65 16.88
C TRP A 31 -4.73 14.34 15.50
N CYS A 32 -6.01 13.98 15.39
CA CYS A 32 -6.64 13.75 14.10
C CYS A 32 -6.74 15.05 13.28
N ASP A 33 -7.20 16.13 13.91
CA ASP A 33 -7.31 17.43 13.22
C ASP A 33 -5.93 18.02 12.90
N GLU A 34 -4.94 17.75 13.73
CA GLU A 34 -3.58 18.26 13.52
C GLU A 34 -2.88 17.55 12.35
N LEU A 35 -3.02 16.22 12.25
CA LEU A 35 -2.21 15.40 11.36
C LEU A 35 -2.93 14.96 10.09
N MET A 36 -4.27 14.99 10.06
CA MET A 36 -5.04 14.40 8.98
C MET A 36 -5.85 15.44 8.20
N ASN A 37 -5.89 15.28 6.89
CA ASN A 37 -6.83 15.94 6.02
C ASN A 37 -8.23 15.31 6.17
N LYS A 38 -9.27 16.11 5.99
CA LYS A 38 -10.66 15.60 6.05
C LYS A 38 -11.00 14.71 4.86
N ASN A 39 -10.31 14.89 3.74
CA ASN A 39 -10.57 14.18 2.49
C ASN A 39 -9.26 13.72 1.87
N SER A 40 -9.28 12.55 1.25
CA SER A 40 -8.28 12.09 0.30
C SER A 40 -8.89 11.99 -1.10
N THR A 41 -8.05 11.87 -2.11
CA THR A 41 -8.49 11.71 -3.50
C THR A 41 -8.11 10.34 -4.02
N THR A 42 -9.07 9.68 -4.67
CA THR A 42 -8.84 8.49 -5.47
C THR A 42 -9.23 8.78 -6.91
N GLN A 43 -8.35 8.44 -7.84
CA GLN A 43 -8.59 8.56 -9.27
C GLN A 43 -8.56 7.15 -9.89
N SER A 44 -9.53 6.85 -10.75
CA SER A 44 -9.56 5.57 -11.44
C SER A 44 -9.97 5.79 -12.89
N TYR A 45 -9.13 5.33 -13.80
CA TYR A 45 -9.35 5.40 -15.24
C TYR A 45 -9.26 4.00 -15.82
N ASN A 46 -10.19 3.66 -16.71
CA ASN A 46 -10.20 2.39 -17.42
C ASN A 46 -10.60 2.61 -18.87
N LEU A 47 -9.75 2.15 -19.78
CA LEU A 47 -10.01 2.19 -21.22
C LEU A 47 -10.00 0.76 -21.77
N ASN A 48 -11.07 0.39 -22.47
CA ASN A 48 -11.20 -0.92 -23.06
C ASN A 48 -11.42 -0.80 -24.58
N ALA A 49 -10.76 -1.66 -25.34
CA ALA A 49 -10.98 -1.83 -26.75
C ALA A 49 -11.26 -3.29 -27.06
N THR A 50 -12.30 -3.53 -27.84
CA THR A 50 -12.66 -4.87 -28.31
C THR A 50 -12.99 -4.81 -29.79
N GLY A 51 -12.64 -5.85 -30.51
CA GLY A 51 -12.90 -5.94 -31.93
C GLY A 51 -12.47 -7.28 -32.49
N GLY A 52 -12.68 -7.45 -33.77
CA GLY A 52 -12.25 -8.64 -34.46
C GLY A 52 -13.05 -8.96 -35.73
N ASN A 53 -12.66 -10.06 -36.31
CA ASN A 53 -13.33 -10.67 -37.48
C ASN A 53 -13.33 -12.19 -37.32
N LYS A 54 -13.63 -12.93 -38.39
CA LYS A 54 -13.63 -14.39 -38.37
C LYS A 54 -12.26 -15.04 -38.11
N TYR A 55 -11.18 -14.32 -38.32
CA TYR A 55 -9.81 -14.84 -38.14
C TYR A 55 -9.20 -14.49 -36.78
N ALA A 56 -9.53 -13.31 -36.24
CA ALA A 56 -9.01 -12.87 -34.95
C ALA A 56 -10.03 -12.01 -34.21
N GLN A 57 -10.07 -12.19 -32.90
CA GLN A 57 -10.84 -11.37 -31.96
C GLN A 57 -9.91 -10.92 -30.84
N TYR A 58 -10.01 -9.67 -30.45
CA TYR A 58 -9.17 -9.12 -29.41
C TYR A 58 -9.97 -8.33 -28.38
N PHE A 59 -9.45 -8.32 -27.18
CA PHE A 59 -9.83 -7.46 -26.08
C PHE A 59 -8.54 -6.89 -25.47
N ILE A 60 -8.46 -5.57 -25.33
CA ILE A 60 -7.37 -4.87 -24.68
C ILE A 60 -7.98 -3.94 -23.63
N SER A 61 -7.41 -3.95 -22.44
CA SER A 61 -7.79 -3.06 -21.33
C SER A 61 -6.55 -2.40 -20.76
N VAL A 62 -6.62 -1.10 -20.53
CA VAL A 62 -5.60 -0.32 -19.81
C VAL A 62 -6.28 0.37 -18.66
N GLY A 63 -5.74 0.22 -17.46
CA GLY A 63 -6.28 0.79 -16.23
C GLY A 63 -5.21 1.56 -15.46
N TYR A 64 -5.66 2.61 -14.77
CA TYR A 64 -4.88 3.36 -13.82
C TYR A 64 -5.72 3.60 -12.56
N VAL A 65 -5.09 3.45 -11.40
CA VAL A 65 -5.64 3.86 -10.10
C VAL A 65 -4.57 4.65 -9.37
N GLY A 66 -4.92 5.86 -8.93
CA GLY A 66 -4.08 6.71 -8.10
C GLY A 66 -4.81 7.07 -6.81
N GLU A 67 -4.14 6.94 -5.67
CA GLU A 67 -4.68 7.26 -4.35
C GLU A 67 -3.70 8.13 -3.58
N ASN A 68 -4.21 9.15 -2.90
CA ASN A 68 -3.45 9.99 -1.99
C ASN A 68 -3.83 9.67 -0.55
N GLY A 69 -2.86 9.75 0.35
CA GLY A 69 -3.08 9.54 1.78
C GLY A 69 -3.79 10.71 2.46
N LEU A 70 -4.17 10.45 3.70
CA LEU A 70 -4.89 11.42 4.54
C LEU A 70 -3.98 12.31 5.37
N PHE A 71 -2.68 12.04 5.48
CA PHE A 71 -1.81 12.89 6.29
C PHE A 71 -1.62 14.26 5.67
N LYS A 72 -1.64 15.27 6.53
CA LYS A 72 -1.20 16.62 6.15
C LYS A 72 0.32 16.57 5.96
N ASN A 73 0.77 17.14 4.85
CA ASN A 73 2.20 17.37 4.61
C ASN A 73 2.45 18.88 4.59
N PRO A 74 2.71 19.51 5.75
CA PRO A 74 2.96 20.94 5.82
C PRO A 74 4.29 21.37 5.19
N GLY A 75 5.04 20.41 4.58
CA GLY A 75 6.39 20.63 4.09
C GLY A 75 7.41 20.62 5.24
N GLY A 76 8.52 19.98 5.06
CA GLY A 76 9.56 19.87 6.10
C GLY A 76 10.73 19.02 5.64
N ASP A 77 10.49 18.13 4.72
CA ASP A 77 11.53 17.30 4.11
C ASP A 77 11.61 17.53 2.59
N ALA A 78 12.77 17.19 2.01
CA ALA A 78 12.99 17.24 0.58
C ALA A 78 12.09 16.26 -0.23
N HIS A 79 11.46 15.32 0.47
CA HIS A 79 10.56 14.31 -0.11
C HIS A 79 9.15 14.45 0.45
N ASP A 80 8.16 14.28 -0.43
CA ASP A 80 6.78 14.14 0.01
C ASP A 80 6.66 12.81 0.80
N THR A 81 6.37 12.92 2.09
CA THR A 81 6.24 11.77 2.99
C THR A 81 4.79 11.30 3.12
N ASN A 82 3.83 11.98 2.45
CA ASN A 82 2.45 11.54 2.47
C ASN A 82 2.30 10.19 1.76
N MET A 83 1.29 9.44 2.14
CA MET A 83 0.97 8.18 1.48
C MET A 83 0.49 8.44 0.05
N THR A 84 1.11 7.78 -0.92
CA THR A 84 0.66 7.73 -2.30
C THR A 84 0.63 6.30 -2.79
N PHE A 85 -0.30 5.99 -3.68
CA PHE A 85 -0.36 4.69 -4.32
C PHE A 85 -0.78 4.86 -5.77
N ASP A 86 0.03 4.34 -6.68
CA ASP A 86 -0.22 4.32 -8.12
C ASP A 86 -0.22 2.90 -8.64
N ARG A 87 -1.26 2.53 -9.39
CA ARG A 87 -1.38 1.23 -10.03
C ARG A 87 -1.67 1.40 -11.51
N TYR A 88 -0.83 0.81 -12.32
CA TYR A 88 -0.99 0.70 -13.78
C TYR A 88 -1.28 -0.76 -14.13
N MET A 89 -2.28 -0.98 -14.97
CA MET A 89 -2.68 -2.31 -15.39
C MET A 89 -2.85 -2.35 -16.92
N ILE A 90 -2.37 -3.42 -17.53
CA ILE A 90 -2.67 -3.76 -18.91
C ILE A 90 -3.15 -5.20 -18.98
N SER A 91 -4.19 -5.45 -19.73
CA SER A 91 -4.68 -6.80 -20.02
C SER A 91 -5.00 -6.92 -21.49
N SER A 92 -4.53 -7.98 -22.11
CA SER A 92 -4.81 -8.29 -23.50
C SER A 92 -5.20 -9.76 -23.65
N LYS A 93 -6.24 -10.02 -24.42
CA LYS A 93 -6.65 -11.36 -24.83
C LYS A 93 -6.88 -11.34 -26.33
N VAL A 94 -6.21 -12.24 -27.04
CA VAL A 94 -6.37 -12.38 -28.50
C VAL A 94 -6.70 -13.85 -28.80
N ASN A 95 -7.82 -14.06 -29.47
CA ASN A 95 -8.20 -15.38 -30.01
C ASN A 95 -7.95 -15.35 -31.51
N ILE A 96 -7.22 -16.30 -32.04
CA ILE A 96 -6.82 -16.38 -33.43
C ILE A 96 -7.26 -17.72 -34.01
N ASN A 97 -8.03 -17.70 -35.06
CA ASN A 97 -8.31 -18.89 -35.89
C ASN A 97 -7.21 -18.96 -36.98
N ILE A 98 -6.14 -19.71 -36.69
CA ILE A 98 -5.00 -19.82 -37.60
C ILE A 98 -5.40 -20.59 -38.85
N THR A 99 -6.15 -21.66 -38.67
CA THR A 99 -6.84 -22.42 -39.71
C THR A 99 -8.23 -22.83 -39.21
N ASP A 100 -9.02 -23.48 -40.02
CA ASP A 100 -10.33 -24.00 -39.59
C ASP A 100 -10.21 -25.01 -38.43
N ASP A 101 -9.07 -25.68 -38.30
CA ASP A 101 -8.85 -26.73 -37.32
C ASP A 101 -7.91 -26.29 -36.18
N LEU A 102 -7.15 -25.17 -36.35
CA LEU A 102 -6.16 -24.68 -35.37
C LEU A 102 -6.55 -23.31 -34.83
N THR A 103 -6.75 -23.25 -33.53
CA THR A 103 -7.01 -22.00 -32.81
C THR A 103 -5.91 -21.72 -31.78
N ALA A 104 -5.58 -20.44 -31.63
CA ALA A 104 -4.67 -19.97 -30.58
C ALA A 104 -5.37 -18.90 -29.73
N LYS A 105 -5.17 -18.97 -28.43
CA LYS A 105 -5.58 -17.92 -27.50
C LYS A 105 -4.34 -17.43 -26.76
N VAL A 106 -4.05 -16.14 -26.92
CA VAL A 106 -2.93 -15.48 -26.21
C VAL A 106 -3.51 -14.56 -25.15
N THR A 107 -2.99 -14.64 -23.95
CA THR A 107 -3.34 -13.75 -22.84
C THR A 107 -2.05 -13.10 -22.32
N LEU A 108 -2.07 -11.79 -22.17
CA LEU A 108 -1.03 -11.01 -21.55
C LEU A 108 -1.65 -10.13 -20.47
N MET A 109 -1.07 -10.13 -19.27
CA MET A 109 -1.43 -9.22 -18.19
C MET A 109 -0.16 -8.61 -17.61
N GLY A 110 -0.18 -7.31 -17.39
CA GLY A 110 0.86 -6.57 -16.71
C GLY A 110 0.27 -5.70 -15.61
N ARG A 111 0.98 -5.60 -14.48
CA ARG A 111 0.63 -4.72 -13.37
C ARG A 111 1.89 -4.12 -12.80
N ILE A 112 1.89 -2.80 -12.63
CA ILE A 112 2.92 -2.06 -11.91
C ILE A 112 2.20 -1.32 -10.78
N GLU A 113 2.71 -1.46 -9.57
CA GLU A 113 2.25 -0.73 -8.39
C GLU A 113 3.45 -0.03 -7.77
N GLU A 114 3.27 1.22 -7.42
CA GLU A 114 4.24 2.04 -6.71
C GLU A 114 3.52 2.74 -5.57
N GLY A 115 4.07 2.63 -4.36
CA GLY A 115 3.53 3.26 -3.17
C GLY A 115 4.62 3.97 -2.38
N THR A 116 4.28 5.08 -1.76
CA THR A 116 5.14 5.79 -0.82
C THR A 116 4.35 6.06 0.46
N GLN A 117 5.01 5.97 1.60
CA GLN A 117 4.43 6.25 2.90
C GLN A 117 5.49 6.82 3.84
N PRO A 118 5.12 7.57 4.90
CA PRO A 118 6.09 8.08 5.87
C PRO A 118 6.83 6.94 6.56
N GLY A 119 8.05 7.19 7.01
CA GLY A 119 8.88 6.19 7.69
C GLY A 119 8.32 5.70 9.03
N GLY A 120 7.64 6.57 9.76
CA GLY A 120 7.10 6.25 11.08
C GLY A 120 8.19 5.80 12.05
N THR A 121 7.92 4.79 12.86
CA THR A 121 8.91 4.10 13.71
C THR A 121 9.52 2.87 13.03
N GLY A 122 9.19 2.64 11.74
CA GLY A 122 9.71 1.55 10.92
C GLY A 122 8.64 0.74 10.18
N ASN A 123 7.36 0.87 10.56
CA ASN A 123 6.21 0.24 9.88
C ASN A 123 5.33 1.26 9.15
N GLY A 124 5.81 2.50 9.02
CA GLY A 124 5.18 3.51 8.18
C GLY A 124 3.84 4.02 8.69
N TYR A 125 2.86 4.01 7.81
CA TYR A 125 1.51 4.56 8.04
C TYR A 125 0.79 3.95 9.24
N ASP A 126 0.87 2.63 9.40
CA ASP A 126 0.13 1.91 10.47
C ASP A 126 0.61 2.29 11.86
N ASP A 127 1.92 2.51 12.05
CA ASP A 127 2.48 2.97 13.33
C ASP A 127 1.95 4.36 13.68
N ILE A 128 1.95 5.28 12.71
CA ILE A 128 1.50 6.66 12.92
C ILE A 128 -0.01 6.67 13.21
N LEU A 129 -0.80 5.93 12.44
CA LEU A 129 -2.24 5.85 12.63
C LEU A 129 -2.60 5.27 14.00
N SER A 130 -1.95 4.18 14.39
CA SER A 130 -2.11 3.57 15.72
C SER A 130 -1.75 4.56 16.83
N SER A 131 -0.67 5.32 16.65
CA SER A 131 -0.21 6.32 17.62
C SER A 131 -1.17 7.52 17.72
N ILE A 132 -1.80 7.96 16.62
CA ILE A 132 -2.82 9.01 16.64
C ILE A 132 -3.99 8.64 17.58
N TYR A 133 -4.45 7.39 17.51
CA TYR A 133 -5.58 6.94 18.33
C TYR A 133 -5.19 6.61 19.79
N SER A 134 -3.93 6.31 20.05
CA SER A 134 -3.46 5.92 21.39
C SER A 134 -2.83 7.06 22.19
N THR A 135 -2.46 8.17 21.55
CA THR A 135 -1.83 9.31 22.22
C THR A 135 -2.89 10.23 22.82
N PRO A 136 -2.91 10.44 24.14
CA PRO A 136 -3.85 11.36 24.79
C PRO A 136 -3.66 12.80 24.28
N SER A 137 -4.75 13.58 24.26
CA SER A 137 -4.72 14.98 23.83
C SER A 137 -3.81 15.86 24.69
N ASN A 138 -3.60 15.50 25.94
CA ASN A 138 -2.77 16.22 26.90
C ASN A 138 -1.37 15.62 27.06
N ALA A 139 -0.92 14.76 26.14
CA ALA A 139 0.36 14.08 26.27
C ALA A 139 1.57 15.03 26.14
N TYR A 140 1.52 15.92 25.16
CA TYR A 140 2.56 16.94 24.87
C TYR A 140 2.04 17.95 23.83
N PRO A 141 2.63 19.17 23.75
CA PRO A 141 2.31 20.12 22.68
C PRO A 141 2.94 19.67 21.34
N VAL A 142 2.36 20.08 20.21
CA VAL A 142 2.94 19.76 18.88
C VAL A 142 4.36 20.30 18.78
N THR A 143 4.54 21.56 19.14
CA THR A 143 5.86 22.23 19.25
C THR A 143 5.93 23.00 20.56
N ASN A 144 7.14 23.15 21.09
CA ASN A 144 7.43 23.97 22.25
C ASN A 144 7.60 25.46 21.86
N PRO A 145 7.68 26.39 22.84
CA PRO A 145 7.85 27.82 22.57
C PRO A 145 9.09 28.15 21.71
N ASP A 146 10.15 27.39 21.81
CA ASP A 146 11.39 27.53 21.02
C ASP A 146 11.34 26.90 19.63
N GLY A 147 10.18 26.29 19.26
CA GLY A 147 9.98 25.58 17.99
C GLY A 147 10.49 24.14 17.99
N SER A 148 11.05 23.64 19.09
CA SER A 148 11.42 22.23 19.21
C SER A 148 10.18 21.31 19.27
N TRP A 149 10.35 20.04 18.91
CA TRP A 149 9.26 19.06 18.97
C TRP A 149 8.88 18.75 20.42
N GLY A 150 7.59 18.86 20.74
CA GLY A 150 7.06 18.48 22.04
C GLY A 150 7.11 16.98 22.24
N GLY A 151 7.36 16.56 23.47
CA GLY A 151 7.38 15.15 23.88
C GLY A 151 7.65 15.01 25.36
N SER A 152 7.77 13.78 25.84
CA SER A 152 8.04 13.47 27.25
C SER A 152 8.78 12.15 27.39
N GLN A 153 9.12 11.77 28.61
CA GLN A 153 9.72 10.46 28.88
C GLN A 153 8.85 9.29 28.40
N SER A 154 7.54 9.40 28.57
CA SER A 154 6.58 8.37 28.14
C SER A 154 6.24 8.46 26.66
N PHE A 155 6.40 9.62 26.04
CA PHE A 155 6.15 9.92 24.63
C PHE A 155 7.41 10.52 24.01
N ASN A 156 8.37 9.68 23.71
CA ASN A 156 9.67 10.06 23.18
C ASN A 156 9.71 10.25 21.65
N ASN A 157 8.56 10.28 21.01
CA ASN A 157 8.37 10.59 19.62
C ASN A 157 7.23 11.59 19.46
N ASN A 158 7.39 12.57 18.57
CA ASN A 158 6.35 13.53 18.25
C ASN A 158 5.61 13.07 17.00
N LEU A 159 4.27 13.03 17.05
CA LEU A 159 3.45 12.50 15.96
C LEU A 159 3.58 13.31 14.67
N LEU A 160 3.60 14.66 14.75
CA LEU A 160 3.81 15.48 13.56
C LEU A 160 5.22 15.27 12.99
N SER A 161 6.23 15.19 13.82
CA SER A 161 7.58 14.86 13.38
C SER A 161 7.65 13.48 12.71
N GLN A 162 6.87 12.50 13.18
CA GLN A 162 6.80 11.19 12.55
C GLN A 162 6.16 11.23 11.15
N THR A 163 5.19 12.11 10.92
CA THR A 163 4.58 12.24 9.58
C THR A 163 5.49 12.93 8.57
N ILE A 164 6.28 13.93 8.99
CA ILE A 164 7.02 14.80 8.07
C ILE A 164 8.54 14.62 8.11
N ASN A 165 9.08 14.08 9.19
CA ASN A 165 10.53 13.99 9.46
C ASN A 165 11.04 12.57 9.72
N SER A 166 10.23 11.54 9.59
CA SER A 166 10.67 10.16 9.84
C SER A 166 11.30 9.48 8.62
N GLY A 167 11.45 10.19 7.52
CA GLY A 167 11.85 9.62 6.24
C GLY A 167 10.65 8.98 5.52
N TYR A 168 10.92 7.98 4.67
CA TYR A 168 9.88 7.37 3.86
C TYR A 168 10.13 5.88 3.61
N ILE A 169 9.07 5.18 3.25
CA ILE A 169 9.07 3.80 2.77
C ILE A 169 8.48 3.81 1.38
N THR A 170 9.17 3.20 0.41
CA THR A 170 8.64 2.99 -0.94
C THR A 170 8.44 1.51 -1.19
N ASP A 171 7.27 1.15 -1.67
CA ASP A 171 6.90 -0.21 -2.06
C ASP A 171 6.66 -0.26 -3.56
N GLY A 172 7.24 -1.25 -4.22
CA GLY A 172 7.07 -1.49 -5.64
C GLY A 172 6.62 -2.92 -5.92
N ALA A 173 5.65 -3.07 -6.82
CA ALA A 173 5.20 -4.36 -7.31
C ALA A 173 5.17 -4.39 -8.83
N ARG A 174 5.71 -5.44 -9.44
CA ARG A 174 5.69 -5.65 -10.89
C ARG A 174 5.30 -7.09 -11.17
N ASP A 175 4.16 -7.26 -11.82
CA ASP A 175 3.62 -8.57 -12.19
C ASP A 175 3.45 -8.65 -13.70
N VAL A 176 3.88 -9.75 -14.27
CA VAL A 176 3.66 -10.09 -15.67
C VAL A 176 3.18 -11.52 -15.75
N LEU A 177 2.10 -11.72 -16.48
CA LEU A 177 1.59 -13.04 -16.83
C LEU A 177 1.40 -13.11 -18.34
N GLY A 178 2.03 -14.10 -18.97
CA GLY A 178 1.83 -14.47 -20.36
C GLY A 178 1.32 -15.91 -20.45
N ALA A 179 0.27 -16.14 -21.24
CA ALA A 179 -0.24 -17.48 -21.48
C ALA A 179 -0.61 -17.67 -22.95
N ILE A 180 -0.32 -18.86 -23.47
CA ILE A 180 -0.75 -19.31 -24.78
C ILE A 180 -1.53 -20.60 -24.63
N ASN A 181 -2.66 -20.70 -25.33
CA ASN A 181 -3.43 -21.91 -25.41
C ASN A 181 -3.63 -22.22 -26.90
N LEU A 182 -3.13 -23.33 -27.34
CA LEU A 182 -3.29 -23.84 -28.70
C LEU A 182 -4.27 -25.02 -28.67
N ARG A 183 -5.19 -25.07 -29.58
CA ARG A 183 -6.12 -26.17 -29.76
C ARG A 183 -6.17 -26.57 -31.23
N TYR A 184 -5.89 -27.84 -31.49
CA TYR A 184 -6.02 -28.45 -32.80
C TYR A 184 -7.20 -29.46 -32.79
N ASP A 185 -8.14 -29.29 -33.70
CA ASP A 185 -9.30 -30.18 -33.85
C ASP A 185 -9.01 -31.25 -34.92
N PHE A 186 -8.97 -32.49 -34.50
CA PHE A 186 -8.76 -33.63 -35.37
C PHE A 186 -10.08 -34.18 -35.95
N GLY A 187 -11.15 -33.42 -35.90
CA GLY A 187 -12.50 -33.84 -36.31
C GLY A 187 -12.64 -34.39 -37.74
N LYS A 188 -11.71 -34.00 -38.64
CA LYS A 188 -11.61 -34.56 -40.00
C LYS A 188 -11.11 -36.02 -40.03
N LEU A 189 -10.30 -36.41 -39.04
CA LEU A 189 -9.79 -37.77 -38.88
C LEU A 189 -10.66 -38.58 -37.93
N VAL A 190 -10.92 -38.03 -36.73
CA VAL A 190 -11.71 -38.66 -35.68
C VAL A 190 -12.69 -37.64 -35.14
N LYS A 191 -13.96 -37.76 -35.44
CA LYS A 191 -15.00 -36.85 -34.98
C LYS A 191 -15.00 -36.69 -33.46
N GLY A 192 -14.78 -35.47 -33.00
CA GLY A 192 -14.80 -35.12 -31.58
C GLY A 192 -13.45 -35.21 -30.86
N LEU A 193 -12.38 -35.57 -31.58
CA LEU A 193 -11.03 -35.57 -31.03
C LEU A 193 -10.35 -34.18 -31.16
N SER A 194 -9.80 -33.66 -30.13
CA SER A 194 -8.93 -32.46 -30.18
C SER A 194 -7.74 -32.61 -29.23
N VAL A 195 -6.65 -31.89 -29.54
CA VAL A 195 -5.49 -31.75 -28.69
C VAL A 195 -5.33 -30.31 -28.28
N ARG A 196 -5.06 -30.10 -27.01
CA ARG A 196 -4.87 -28.77 -26.42
C ARG A 196 -3.51 -28.71 -25.74
N MET A 197 -2.77 -27.64 -26.03
CA MET A 197 -1.53 -27.30 -25.37
C MET A 197 -1.67 -25.94 -24.66
N VAL A 198 -1.29 -25.88 -23.40
CA VAL A 198 -1.28 -24.62 -22.62
C VAL A 198 0.15 -24.39 -22.13
N GLY A 199 0.64 -23.19 -22.34
CA GLY A 199 1.88 -22.71 -21.76
C GLY A 199 1.65 -21.39 -21.07
N SER A 200 2.20 -21.20 -19.87
CA SER A 200 2.16 -19.90 -19.23
C SER A 200 3.43 -19.60 -18.45
N VAL A 201 3.71 -18.30 -18.33
CA VAL A 201 4.78 -17.75 -17.53
C VAL A 201 4.21 -16.65 -16.64
N THR A 202 4.51 -16.75 -15.35
CA THR A 202 4.18 -15.70 -14.36
C THR A 202 5.48 -15.21 -13.74
N SER A 203 5.68 -13.90 -13.70
CA SER A 203 6.80 -13.27 -13.01
C SER A 203 6.24 -12.19 -12.08
N GLN A 204 6.59 -12.27 -10.81
CA GLN A 204 6.23 -11.30 -9.79
C GLN A 204 7.50 -10.77 -9.16
N ASN A 205 7.59 -9.46 -9.04
CA ASN A 205 8.68 -8.79 -8.34
C ASN A 205 8.09 -7.85 -7.30
N ARG A 206 8.62 -7.91 -6.08
CA ARG A 206 8.25 -7.03 -4.97
C ARG A 206 9.52 -6.40 -4.43
N SER A 207 9.49 -5.10 -4.21
CA SER A 207 10.61 -4.36 -3.62
C SER A 207 10.10 -3.39 -2.57
N THR A 208 10.80 -3.32 -1.45
CA THR A 208 10.54 -2.31 -0.41
C THR A 208 11.87 -1.64 -0.07
N THR A 209 11.89 -0.32 -0.09
CA THR A 209 13.03 0.47 0.37
C THR A 209 12.58 1.32 1.56
N LYS A 210 13.34 1.26 2.66
CA LYS A 210 13.08 2.06 3.86
C LYS A 210 14.22 3.05 4.04
N GLN A 211 13.88 4.31 4.16
CA GLN A 211 14.80 5.39 4.54
C GLN A 211 14.20 6.08 5.75
N THR A 212 14.63 5.68 6.93
CA THR A 212 14.07 6.13 8.20
C THR A 212 15.03 7.02 8.97
N LYS A 213 14.48 7.98 9.67
CA LYS A 213 15.20 8.87 10.60
C LYS A 213 14.33 9.15 11.83
N THR A 214 14.93 9.57 12.92
CA THR A 214 14.21 9.96 14.14
C THR A 214 14.59 11.36 14.54
N SER A 215 13.66 12.07 15.18
CA SER A 215 13.85 13.38 15.76
C SER A 215 13.93 13.27 17.28
N GLU A 216 14.72 14.14 17.90
CA GLU A 216 14.65 14.37 19.34
C GLU A 216 13.38 15.15 19.68
N VAL A 217 12.88 14.96 20.88
CA VAL A 217 11.73 15.68 21.45
C VAL A 217 12.11 16.28 22.80
N PHE A 218 11.40 17.31 23.20
CA PHE A 218 11.67 18.03 24.43
C PHE A 218 10.40 18.16 25.27
N ASP A 219 10.56 17.90 26.56
CA ASP A 219 9.57 18.21 27.59
C ASP A 219 9.80 19.63 28.08
N TYR A 220 8.80 20.49 27.89
CA TYR A 220 8.86 21.89 28.27
C TYR A 220 8.23 22.09 29.65
N THR A 221 8.98 22.67 30.55
CA THR A 221 8.53 23.04 31.89
C THR A 221 9.03 24.43 32.25
N ILE A 222 8.44 25.06 33.27
CA ILE A 222 8.88 26.31 33.85
C ILE A 222 9.42 25.99 35.25
N ASP A 223 10.66 26.44 35.56
CA ASP A 223 11.27 26.23 36.86
C ASP A 223 10.66 27.17 37.94
N LYS A 224 11.15 27.03 39.19
CA LYS A 224 10.65 27.82 40.32
C LYS A 224 10.97 29.32 40.21
N ASP A 225 11.95 29.65 39.40
CA ASP A 225 12.43 31.02 39.20
C ASP A 225 11.77 31.65 37.95
N GLY A 226 10.88 30.91 37.26
CA GLY A 226 10.14 31.36 36.09
C GLY A 226 10.90 31.19 34.78
N ASN A 227 12.01 30.43 34.75
CA ASN A 227 12.76 30.21 33.53
C ASN A 227 12.24 28.99 32.76
N ASP A 228 12.36 29.05 31.43
CA ASP A 228 12.02 27.96 30.53
C ASP A 228 13.04 26.84 30.63
N VAL A 229 12.59 25.62 30.83
CA VAL A 229 13.39 24.40 30.91
C VAL A 229 12.95 23.40 29.86
N TYR A 230 13.89 22.93 29.05
CA TYR A 230 13.68 21.96 27.98
C TYR A 230 14.46 20.68 28.30
N THR A 231 13.77 19.64 28.68
CA THR A 231 14.39 18.33 28.95
C THR A 231 14.31 17.44 27.73
N ARG A 232 15.46 17.07 27.18
CA ARG A 232 15.53 16.26 25.95
C ARG A 232 15.21 14.80 26.22
N TYR A 233 14.36 14.25 25.34
CA TYR A 233 14.07 12.83 25.22
C TYR A 233 14.18 12.38 23.76
N GLY A 234 14.32 11.07 23.56
CA GLY A 234 14.52 10.51 22.23
C GLY A 234 15.93 10.75 21.68
N GLU A 235 16.20 10.21 20.54
CA GLU A 235 17.47 10.31 19.85
C GLU A 235 17.27 10.84 18.43
N LYS A 236 18.04 11.86 18.05
CA LYS A 236 18.14 12.29 16.66
C LYS A 236 19.03 11.32 15.91
N LYS A 237 18.45 10.53 15.02
CA LYS A 237 19.19 9.68 14.09
C LYS A 237 19.10 10.26 12.70
N THR A 238 20.25 10.44 12.08
CA THR A 238 20.34 10.75 10.66
C THR A 238 19.80 9.56 9.87
N GLN A 239 19.35 9.81 8.64
CA GLN A 239 18.76 8.84 7.77
C GLN A 239 19.54 7.53 7.71
N SER A 240 18.86 6.42 8.00
CA SER A 240 19.37 5.07 7.77
C SER A 240 18.71 4.48 6.53
N ASN A 241 19.54 3.97 5.62
CA ASN A 241 19.05 3.23 4.47
C ASN A 241 18.97 1.76 4.84
N SER A 242 17.78 1.19 4.86
CA SER A 242 17.61 -0.24 4.93
C SER A 242 16.87 -0.71 3.69
N PHE A 243 17.50 -1.60 2.96
CA PHE A 243 16.87 -2.28 1.84
C PHE A 243 16.28 -3.57 2.34
N SER A 244 14.94 -3.63 2.45
CA SER A 244 14.28 -4.79 3.03
C SER A 244 13.66 -5.67 1.98
N SER A 245 14.22 -6.40 1.23
CA SER A 245 13.75 -7.44 0.31
C SER A 245 13.38 -7.00 -1.11
N VAL A 246 14.07 -7.60 -2.05
CA VAL A 246 13.52 -7.91 -3.36
C VAL A 246 13.07 -9.37 -3.30
N SER A 247 11.76 -9.59 -3.42
CA SER A 247 11.22 -10.93 -3.63
C SER A 247 10.87 -11.09 -5.10
N THR A 248 11.48 -12.05 -5.75
CA THR A 248 11.16 -12.41 -7.14
C THR A 248 10.59 -13.83 -7.16
N TYR A 249 9.38 -13.96 -7.65
CA TYR A 249 8.72 -15.23 -7.91
C TYR A 249 8.57 -15.41 -9.41
N ARG A 250 8.97 -16.57 -9.93
CA ARG A 250 8.77 -16.93 -11.33
C ARG A 250 8.23 -18.34 -11.40
N GLN A 251 7.15 -18.50 -12.14
CA GLN A 251 6.54 -19.79 -12.40
C GLN A 251 6.37 -19.98 -13.90
N MET A 252 6.70 -21.16 -14.37
CA MET A 252 6.38 -21.65 -15.70
C MET A 252 5.44 -22.83 -15.55
N TYR A 253 4.46 -22.90 -16.44
CA TYR A 253 3.48 -23.99 -16.46
C TYR A 253 3.32 -24.47 -17.90
N GLY A 254 3.29 -25.78 -18.07
CA GLY A 254 3.03 -26.43 -19.34
C GLY A 254 1.99 -27.54 -19.15
N GLN A 255 1.04 -27.66 -20.08
CA GLN A 255 0.03 -28.70 -20.09
C GLN A 255 -0.19 -29.20 -21.51
N LEU A 256 -0.32 -30.49 -21.68
CA LEU A 256 -0.83 -31.14 -22.90
C LEU A 256 -2.05 -31.95 -22.54
N ALA A 257 -3.13 -31.78 -23.29
CA ALA A 257 -4.39 -32.51 -23.09
C ALA A 257 -4.90 -33.07 -24.42
N VAL A 258 -5.43 -34.27 -24.34
CA VAL A 258 -6.19 -34.91 -25.42
C VAL A 258 -7.63 -34.98 -24.97
N ASP A 259 -8.52 -34.30 -25.70
CA ASP A 259 -9.92 -34.19 -25.39
C ASP A 259 -10.76 -34.95 -26.46
N TYR A 260 -11.70 -35.73 -26.01
CA TYR A 260 -12.69 -36.38 -26.90
C TYR A 260 -14.08 -36.00 -26.44
N GLU A 261 -14.85 -35.38 -27.34
CA GLU A 261 -16.24 -35.01 -27.08
C GLU A 261 -17.13 -35.39 -28.25
N ARG A 262 -18.07 -36.30 -28.02
CA ARG A 262 -18.98 -36.75 -29.07
C ARG A 262 -20.37 -37.04 -28.54
N GLN A 263 -21.37 -36.73 -29.38
CA GLN A 263 -22.76 -37.07 -29.13
C GLN A 263 -23.13 -38.31 -29.92
N PHE A 264 -23.71 -39.31 -29.22
CA PHE A 264 -24.25 -40.55 -29.78
C PHE A 264 -25.75 -40.58 -29.48
N GLY A 265 -26.56 -40.26 -30.46
CA GLY A 265 -27.98 -40.10 -30.25
C GLY A 265 -28.33 -39.05 -29.20
N LYS A 266 -28.98 -39.49 -28.10
CA LYS A 266 -29.32 -38.60 -26.96
C LYS A 266 -28.20 -38.48 -25.91
N HIS A 267 -27.11 -39.26 -26.03
CA HIS A 267 -26.03 -39.33 -25.05
C HIS A 267 -24.85 -38.52 -25.53
N LYS A 268 -24.31 -37.64 -24.63
CA LYS A 268 -23.07 -36.88 -24.84
C LYS A 268 -21.97 -37.51 -24.04
N PHE A 269 -20.91 -37.94 -24.71
CA PHE A 269 -19.70 -38.50 -24.06
C PHE A 269 -18.58 -37.49 -24.12
N LYS A 270 -17.91 -37.29 -22.97
CA LYS A 270 -16.70 -36.47 -22.85
C LYS A 270 -15.66 -37.25 -22.09
N ALA A 271 -14.44 -37.26 -22.62
CA ALA A 271 -13.24 -37.78 -21.94
C ALA A 271 -12.06 -36.85 -22.18
N SER A 272 -11.21 -36.71 -21.18
CA SER A 272 -9.99 -35.92 -21.29
C SER A 272 -8.87 -36.63 -20.56
N VAL A 273 -7.70 -36.69 -21.20
CA VAL A 273 -6.44 -37.14 -20.59
C VAL A 273 -5.48 -35.98 -20.69
N LEU A 274 -4.85 -35.64 -19.58
CA LEU A 274 -3.93 -34.51 -19.52
C LEU A 274 -2.68 -34.85 -18.72
N GLY A 275 -1.57 -34.20 -19.07
CA GLY A 275 -0.32 -34.16 -18.31
C GLY A 275 0.15 -32.73 -18.21
N ASP A 276 0.74 -32.35 -17.07
CA ASP A 276 1.22 -31.02 -16.79
C ASP A 276 2.56 -31.06 -16.02
N THR A 277 3.22 -29.90 -15.95
CA THR A 277 4.51 -29.74 -15.26
C THR A 277 4.53 -28.44 -14.43
#